data_8b8eb7fca053d254f4638ef27c67459a
#
_entry.id   8b8eb7fca053d254f4638ef27c67459a
#
_cell.length_a   1.000
_cell.length_b   1.000
_cell.length_c   1.000
_cell.angle_alpha   90.00
_cell.angle_beta   90.00
_cell.angle_gamma   90.00
#
_symmetry.space_group_name_H-M   'P 1'
#
loop_
_entity.id
_entity.type
_entity.pdbx_description
1 polymer ?
#
loop_
_entity_poly.entity_id
_entity_poly.type
_entity_poly.pdbx_seq_one_letter_code
_entity_poly.pdbx_strand_id
1 'polypeptide(L)'
;MIAIIAILIGLLFPAFRAVQDQAKRMQAKNDLTQIVNAVNAFYTDYGRYPLAPCTAVNDATFGPGGTPATNETLFTELRGCPNPPTGSCPSPATINTRQIVFISPPDVKNAASPRSGIGTNLSNKGQYFDPWGTNYVVRIDCDYNNQVANPYNANAGASQLSIGVIAWSLGKSGTQGTDFSASDNVISWQ
;
A
#
# COMPACT_ATOMS: atom_id res chain seq x y z
N MET A 1 -28.92 39.42 4.45
CA MET A 1 -27.88 38.69 5.18
C MET A 1 -27.82 37.19 4.81
N ILE A 2 -28.94 36.43 4.78
CA ILE A 2 -28.98 34.98 4.42
C ILE A 2 -28.40 34.71 3.02
N ALA A 3 -28.65 35.59 2.04
CA ALA A 3 -28.16 35.42 0.67
C ALA A 3 -26.64 35.45 0.56
N ILE A 4 -25.95 36.28 1.36
CA ILE A 4 -24.50 36.39 1.35
C ILE A 4 -23.85 35.10 1.92
N ILE A 5 -24.44 34.57 3.00
CA ILE A 5 -23.99 33.32 3.62
C ILE A 5 -24.17 32.14 2.65
N ALA A 6 -25.28 32.07 1.93
CA ALA A 6 -25.53 31.02 0.93
C ALA A 6 -24.51 31.05 -0.23
N ILE A 7 -24.14 32.22 -0.71
CA ILE A 7 -23.13 32.38 -1.75
C ILE A 7 -21.73 31.98 -1.24
N LEU A 8 -21.36 32.37 -0.02
CA LEU A 8 -20.07 32.00 0.59
C LEU A 8 -19.97 30.49 0.79
N ILE A 9 -21.01 29.82 1.32
CA ILE A 9 -21.04 28.37 1.48
C ILE A 9 -20.97 27.66 0.12
N GLY A 10 -21.68 28.17 -0.91
CA GLY A 10 -21.66 27.60 -2.26
C GLY A 10 -20.27 27.63 -2.90
N LEU A 11 -19.45 28.64 -2.66
CA LEU A 11 -18.09 28.75 -3.16
C LEU A 11 -17.09 27.93 -2.31
N LEU A 12 -17.36 27.72 -1.01
CA LEU A 12 -16.47 26.98 -0.11
C LEU A 12 -16.53 25.46 -0.35
N PHE A 13 -17.69 24.93 -0.74
CA PHE A 13 -17.93 23.49 -0.85
C PHE A 13 -17.02 22.77 -1.87
N PRO A 14 -16.81 23.27 -3.11
CA PRO A 14 -15.90 22.64 -4.05
C PRO A 14 -14.43 22.73 -3.61
N ALA A 15 -14.00 23.83 -3.01
CA ALA A 15 -12.65 24.00 -2.49
C ALA A 15 -12.33 22.99 -1.37
N PHE A 16 -13.28 22.73 -0.47
CA PHE A 16 -13.12 21.80 0.64
C PHE A 16 -12.90 20.34 0.15
N ARG A 17 -13.60 19.92 -0.90
CA ARG A 17 -13.43 18.59 -1.49
C ARG A 17 -12.03 18.42 -2.10
N ALA A 18 -11.54 19.42 -2.81
CA ALA A 18 -10.20 19.38 -3.40
C ALA A 18 -9.10 19.27 -2.33
N VAL A 19 -9.23 19.99 -1.22
CA VAL A 19 -8.29 19.90 -0.09
C VAL A 19 -8.32 18.53 0.57
N GLN A 20 -9.50 17.93 0.74
CA GLN A 20 -9.62 16.56 1.28
C GLN A 20 -8.97 15.51 0.37
N ASP A 21 -9.16 15.60 -0.93
CA ASP A 21 -8.54 14.66 -1.89
C ASP A 21 -7.02 14.83 -1.90
N GLN A 22 -6.52 16.06 -1.82
CA GLN A 22 -5.09 16.33 -1.68
C GLN A 22 -4.51 15.74 -0.39
N ALA A 23 -5.20 15.91 0.75
CA ALA A 23 -4.77 15.34 2.03
C ALA A 23 -4.68 13.81 1.98
N LYS A 24 -5.66 13.15 1.35
CA LYS A 24 -5.64 11.69 1.15
C LYS A 24 -4.48 11.24 0.27
N ARG A 25 -4.17 11.97 -0.82
CA ARG A 25 -3.02 11.68 -1.68
C ARG A 25 -1.70 11.79 -0.91
N MET A 26 -1.54 12.83 -0.09
CA MET A 26 -0.36 13.00 0.76
C MET A 26 -0.24 11.90 1.81
N GLN A 27 -1.35 11.49 2.44
CA GLN A 27 -1.38 10.37 3.35
C GLN A 27 -0.94 9.08 2.64
N ALA A 28 -1.55 8.76 1.48
CA ALA A 28 -1.18 7.59 0.70
C ALA A 28 0.31 7.60 0.33
N LYS A 29 0.86 8.74 -0.11
CA LYS A 29 2.29 8.88 -0.44
C LYS A 29 3.19 8.59 0.77
N ASN A 30 2.81 9.10 1.94
CA ASN A 30 3.55 8.83 3.18
C ASN A 30 3.48 7.34 3.57
N ASP A 31 2.30 6.73 3.48
CA ASP A 31 2.12 5.30 3.75
C ASP A 31 2.95 4.44 2.79
N LEU A 32 2.97 4.77 1.49
CA LEU A 32 3.80 4.08 0.48
C LEU A 32 5.29 4.19 0.80
N THR A 33 5.75 5.35 1.25
CA THR A 33 7.15 5.54 1.67
C THR A 33 7.48 4.67 2.88
N GLN A 34 6.58 4.57 3.85
CA GLN A 34 6.76 3.71 5.01
C GLN A 34 6.80 2.23 4.63
N ILE A 35 5.94 1.79 3.68
CA ILE A 35 5.93 0.42 3.17
C ILE A 35 7.27 0.07 2.51
N VAL A 36 7.76 0.92 1.60
CA VAL A 36 9.04 0.71 0.93
C VAL A 36 10.20 0.66 1.93
N ASN A 37 10.22 1.59 2.90
CA ASN A 37 11.23 1.61 3.95
C ASN A 37 11.18 0.34 4.82
N ALA A 38 10.00 -0.15 5.16
CA ALA A 38 9.83 -1.37 5.95
C ALA A 38 10.35 -2.62 5.22
N VAL A 39 10.08 -2.74 3.92
CA VAL A 39 10.60 -3.85 3.09
C VAL A 39 12.12 -3.79 3.00
N ASN A 40 12.69 -2.61 2.79
CA ASN A 40 14.14 -2.42 2.72
C ASN A 40 14.80 -2.67 4.09
N ALA A 41 14.19 -2.25 5.19
CA ALA A 41 14.67 -2.52 6.54
C ALA A 41 14.65 -4.02 6.84
N PHE A 42 13.58 -4.72 6.44
CA PHE A 42 13.51 -6.18 6.53
C PHE A 42 14.65 -6.83 5.73
N TYR A 43 14.86 -6.41 4.48
CA TYR A 43 15.95 -6.92 3.64
C TYR A 43 17.33 -6.69 4.30
N THR A 44 17.55 -5.52 4.87
CA THR A 44 18.81 -5.19 5.56
C THR A 44 19.07 -6.10 6.76
N ASP A 45 18.01 -6.46 7.50
CA ASP A 45 18.12 -7.22 8.75
C ASP A 45 18.16 -8.74 8.55
N TYR A 46 17.43 -9.24 7.53
CA TYR A 46 17.32 -10.67 7.23
C TYR A 46 18.16 -11.13 6.03
N GLY A 47 18.73 -10.21 5.23
CA GLY A 47 19.46 -10.53 3.99
C GLY A 47 18.56 -11.06 2.86
N ARG A 48 17.24 -10.97 3.02
CA ARG A 48 16.24 -11.42 2.03
C ARG A 48 14.95 -10.62 2.17
N TYR A 49 14.11 -10.63 1.14
CA TYR A 49 12.79 -10.00 1.19
C TYR A 49 11.78 -10.79 2.06
N PRO A 50 10.71 -10.12 2.58
CA PRO A 50 9.70 -10.73 3.44
C PRO A 50 8.68 -11.57 2.64
N LEU A 51 9.16 -12.53 1.87
CA LEU A 51 8.35 -13.40 1.02
C LEU A 51 8.96 -14.81 0.96
N ALA A 52 8.13 -15.80 0.66
CA ALA A 52 8.58 -17.16 0.43
C ALA A 52 9.57 -17.18 -0.76
N PRO A 53 10.49 -18.16 -0.82
CA PRO A 53 11.41 -18.28 -1.95
C PRO A 53 10.65 -18.26 -3.28
N CYS A 54 11.02 -17.34 -4.15
CA CYS A 54 10.43 -17.27 -5.47
C CYS A 54 10.87 -18.46 -6.33
N THR A 55 9.89 -19.14 -6.88
CA THR A 55 10.11 -20.20 -7.87
C THR A 55 10.00 -19.66 -9.30
N ALA A 56 9.61 -18.40 -9.45
CA ALA A 56 9.39 -17.74 -10.74
C ALA A 56 10.49 -16.72 -11.03
N VAL A 57 10.82 -16.57 -12.31
CA VAL A 57 11.70 -15.53 -12.87
C VAL A 57 11.03 -14.14 -12.93
N ASN A 58 10.04 -13.89 -12.09
CA ASN A 58 9.25 -12.66 -12.13
C ASN A 58 9.09 -12.07 -10.73
N ASP A 59 8.93 -10.75 -10.66
CA ASP A 59 8.65 -10.02 -9.43
C ASP A 59 7.42 -10.53 -8.69
N ALA A 60 7.46 -10.53 -7.36
CA ALA A 60 6.29 -10.82 -6.53
C ALA A 60 5.43 -9.56 -6.37
N THR A 61 4.14 -9.66 -6.67
CA THR A 61 3.18 -8.56 -6.50
C THR A 61 2.11 -8.96 -5.49
N PHE A 62 1.91 -8.14 -4.45
CA PHE A 62 0.91 -8.31 -3.39
C PHE A 62 -0.16 -7.23 -3.51
N GLY A 63 -1.42 -7.62 -3.41
CA GLY A 63 -2.57 -6.70 -3.54
C GLY A 63 -3.30 -6.83 -4.86
N PRO A 64 -4.25 -5.93 -5.18
CA PRO A 64 -5.05 -5.98 -6.40
C PRO A 64 -4.19 -6.13 -7.67
N GLY A 65 -4.54 -7.12 -8.49
CA GLY A 65 -3.78 -7.45 -9.71
C GLY A 65 -2.53 -8.32 -9.48
N GLY A 66 -2.20 -8.63 -8.24
CA GLY A 66 -1.09 -9.52 -7.87
C GLY A 66 -1.53 -10.94 -7.56
N THR A 67 -0.56 -11.79 -7.25
CA THR A 67 -0.76 -13.14 -6.71
C THR A 67 0.15 -13.29 -5.48
N PRO A 68 -0.42 -13.22 -4.26
CA PRO A 68 -1.85 -13.13 -3.92
C PRO A 68 -2.50 -11.78 -4.25
N ALA A 69 -3.81 -11.80 -4.50
CA ALA A 69 -4.61 -10.59 -4.77
C ALA A 69 -4.83 -9.69 -3.53
N THR A 70 -4.27 -10.07 -2.39
CA THR A 70 -4.26 -9.31 -1.13
C THR A 70 -2.82 -9.09 -0.66
N ASN A 71 -2.62 -8.08 0.18
CA ASN A 71 -1.30 -7.77 0.74
C ASN A 71 -1.11 -8.30 2.17
N GLU A 72 -2.04 -9.13 2.65
CA GLU A 72 -2.09 -9.66 4.01
C GLU A 72 -0.80 -10.39 4.42
N THR A 73 -0.32 -11.29 3.57
CA THR A 73 0.86 -12.12 3.86
C THR A 73 2.11 -11.26 4.03
N LEU A 74 2.29 -10.26 3.19
CA LEU A 74 3.40 -9.32 3.28
C LEU A 74 3.35 -8.53 4.60
N PHE A 75 2.17 -7.97 4.95
CA PHE A 75 2.05 -7.19 6.18
C PHE A 75 2.06 -8.05 7.45
N THR A 76 1.71 -9.34 7.37
CA THR A 76 1.93 -10.29 8.47
C THR A 76 3.41 -10.39 8.82
N GLU A 77 4.28 -10.51 7.83
CA GLU A 77 5.73 -10.57 8.02
C GLU A 77 6.31 -9.22 8.48
N LEU A 78 5.97 -8.11 7.81
CA LEU A 78 6.48 -6.79 8.15
C LEU A 78 6.05 -6.30 9.55
N ARG A 79 4.90 -6.75 10.03
CA ARG A 79 4.38 -6.41 11.37
C ARG A 79 4.90 -7.34 12.46
N GLY A 80 5.63 -8.39 12.11
CA GLY A 80 6.15 -9.35 13.08
C GLY A 80 5.04 -10.04 13.88
N CYS A 81 3.98 -10.48 13.19
CA CYS A 81 2.80 -11.06 13.83
C CYS A 81 3.16 -12.26 14.72
N PRO A 82 2.77 -12.24 16.03
CA PRO A 82 3.19 -13.24 17.01
C PRO A 82 2.51 -14.61 16.81
N ASN A 83 3.06 -15.63 17.46
CA ASN A 83 2.43 -16.94 17.58
C ASN A 83 2.11 -17.23 19.07
N PRO A 84 0.83 -17.37 19.48
CA PRO A 84 -0.38 -17.25 18.66
C PRO A 84 -0.66 -15.81 18.17
N PRO A 85 -1.37 -15.66 17.03
CA PRO A 85 -1.63 -14.33 16.47
C PRO A 85 -2.60 -13.53 17.36
N THR A 86 -2.31 -12.24 17.53
CA THR A 86 -3.11 -11.32 18.37
C THR A 86 -3.56 -10.10 17.58
N GLY A 87 -4.60 -9.41 18.05
CA GLY A 87 -5.11 -8.18 17.45
C GLY A 87 -5.52 -8.37 15.98
N SER A 88 -5.04 -7.50 15.10
CA SER A 88 -5.28 -7.53 13.66
C SER A 88 -4.33 -8.45 12.88
N CYS A 89 -3.54 -9.29 13.56
CA CYS A 89 -2.73 -10.33 12.92
C CYS A 89 -3.59 -11.53 12.49
N PRO A 90 -3.64 -11.90 11.19
CA PRO A 90 -4.43 -13.02 10.71
C PRO A 90 -3.79 -14.37 11.02
N SER A 91 -2.46 -14.45 10.95
CA SER A 91 -1.62 -15.61 11.18
C SER A 91 -0.29 -15.19 11.80
N PRO A 92 0.49 -16.12 12.38
CA PRO A 92 1.84 -15.80 12.83
C PRO A 92 2.76 -15.54 11.64
N ALA A 93 3.73 -14.64 11.83
CA ALA A 93 4.83 -14.46 10.88
C ALA A 93 5.69 -15.73 10.82
N THR A 94 6.04 -16.16 9.62
CA THR A 94 6.80 -17.39 9.38
C THR A 94 8.24 -17.12 8.93
N ILE A 95 8.45 -16.00 8.25
CA ILE A 95 9.74 -15.56 7.73
C ILE A 95 10.41 -14.63 8.74
N ASN A 96 9.63 -13.74 9.35
CA ASN A 96 10.04 -12.87 10.44
C ASN A 96 10.03 -13.63 11.78
N THR A 97 10.91 -14.59 11.91
CA THR A 97 11.00 -15.48 13.08
C THR A 97 11.38 -14.75 14.37
N ARG A 98 12.03 -13.57 14.27
CA ARG A 98 12.36 -12.71 15.41
C ARG A 98 11.22 -11.78 15.82
N GLN A 99 10.10 -11.79 15.08
CA GLN A 99 8.93 -10.93 15.32
C GLN A 99 9.27 -9.44 15.43
N ILE A 100 10.23 -8.98 14.63
CA ILE A 100 10.62 -7.57 14.57
C ILE A 100 9.53 -6.79 13.85
N VAL A 101 9.09 -5.69 14.44
CA VAL A 101 8.08 -4.81 13.84
C VAL A 101 8.78 -3.79 12.95
N PHE A 102 8.71 -3.96 11.61
CA PHE A 102 9.26 -3.03 10.63
C PHE A 102 8.26 -1.94 10.24
N ILE A 103 6.96 -2.22 10.38
CA ILE A 103 5.88 -1.25 10.14
C ILE A 103 4.74 -1.46 11.13
N SER A 104 4.15 -0.38 11.63
CA SER A 104 3.03 -0.42 12.58
C SER A 104 1.91 0.53 12.16
N PRO A 105 1.18 0.23 11.07
CA PRO A 105 0.03 1.04 10.67
C PRO A 105 -1.10 0.93 11.71
N PRO A 106 -1.94 1.96 11.86
CA PRO A 106 -3.11 1.87 12.71
C PRO A 106 -4.12 0.85 12.19
N ASP A 107 -4.95 0.31 13.06
CA ASP A 107 -6.12 -0.46 12.66
C ASP A 107 -7.18 0.46 12.03
N VAL A 108 -7.96 -0.09 11.08
CA VAL A 108 -9.06 0.67 10.44
C VAL A 108 -10.11 1.08 11.48
N LYS A 109 -10.65 2.29 11.35
CA LYS A 109 -11.71 2.79 12.24
C LYS A 109 -13.05 2.09 12.04
N ASN A 110 -13.31 1.63 10.82
CA ASN A 110 -14.54 0.93 10.44
C ASN A 110 -14.18 -0.39 9.73
N ALA A 111 -14.41 -1.51 10.41
CA ALA A 111 -14.09 -2.83 9.90
C ALA A 111 -14.94 -3.25 8.68
N ALA A 112 -16.18 -2.71 8.55
CA ALA A 112 -17.07 -3.02 7.42
C ALA A 112 -16.72 -2.21 6.15
N SER A 113 -16.07 -1.05 6.31
CA SER A 113 -15.60 -0.20 5.20
C SER A 113 -14.17 0.26 5.51
N PRO A 114 -13.18 -0.64 5.34
CA PRO A 114 -11.81 -0.40 5.77
C PRO A 114 -11.16 0.71 4.94
N ARG A 115 -10.46 1.64 5.62
CA ARG A 115 -9.70 2.74 5.01
C ARG A 115 -8.58 3.17 5.94
N SER A 116 -7.45 3.59 5.36
CA SER A 116 -6.32 4.18 6.09
C SER A 116 -5.84 3.33 7.26
N GLY A 117 -5.60 2.04 7.04
CA GLY A 117 -5.14 1.17 8.12
C GLY A 117 -5.25 -0.32 7.83
N ILE A 118 -4.97 -1.11 8.84
CA ILE A 118 -5.02 -2.58 8.77
C ILE A 118 -6.44 -3.08 9.05
N GLY A 119 -6.94 -3.95 8.18
CA GLY A 119 -8.24 -4.59 8.33
C GLY A 119 -8.31 -5.48 9.57
N THR A 120 -9.47 -5.42 10.25
CA THR A 120 -9.71 -6.15 11.51
C THR A 120 -10.82 -7.20 11.41
N ASN A 121 -11.58 -7.21 10.32
CA ASN A 121 -12.65 -8.15 10.05
C ASN A 121 -12.09 -9.48 9.52
N LEU A 122 -12.78 -10.60 9.72
CA LEU A 122 -12.34 -11.92 9.23
C LEU A 122 -12.04 -11.96 7.73
N SER A 123 -12.78 -11.20 6.93
CA SER A 123 -12.63 -11.15 5.48
C SER A 123 -11.46 -10.28 4.99
N ASN A 124 -10.94 -9.38 5.83
CA ASN A 124 -9.92 -8.41 5.44
C ASN A 124 -8.78 -8.26 6.47
N LYS A 125 -8.73 -9.18 7.44
CA LYS A 125 -7.78 -9.14 8.56
C LYS A 125 -6.34 -9.13 8.06
N GLY A 126 -5.55 -8.20 8.56
CA GLY A 126 -4.14 -8.08 8.20
C GLY A 126 -3.85 -7.35 6.89
N GLN A 127 -4.87 -7.04 6.08
CA GLN A 127 -4.71 -6.28 4.84
C GLN A 127 -4.52 -4.79 5.13
N TYR A 128 -3.62 -4.13 4.43
CA TYR A 128 -3.39 -2.68 4.58
C TYR A 128 -4.12 -1.90 3.49
N PHE A 129 -5.04 -1.05 3.92
CA PHE A 129 -5.94 -0.27 3.07
C PHE A 129 -5.48 1.19 2.95
N ASP A 130 -5.61 1.71 1.75
CA ASP A 130 -5.37 3.12 1.43
C ASP A 130 -6.52 4.05 1.93
N PRO A 131 -6.41 5.37 1.80
CA PRO A 131 -7.45 6.32 2.23
C PRO A 131 -8.77 6.21 1.46
N TRP A 132 -8.83 5.50 0.37
CA TRP A 132 -10.06 5.28 -0.43
C TRP A 132 -10.70 3.93 -0.17
N GLY A 133 -9.96 2.97 0.41
CA GLY A 133 -10.48 1.66 0.82
C GLY A 133 -10.05 0.52 -0.10
N THR A 134 -9.02 0.74 -0.91
CA THR A 134 -8.38 -0.29 -1.72
C THR A 134 -7.08 -0.74 -1.03
N ASN A 135 -6.68 -2.00 -1.19
CA ASN A 135 -5.40 -2.48 -0.68
C ASN A 135 -4.25 -1.78 -1.40
N TYR A 136 -3.22 -1.37 -0.64
CA TYR A 136 -1.94 -1.00 -1.24
C TYR A 136 -1.39 -2.16 -2.06
N VAL A 137 -0.84 -1.85 -3.22
CA VAL A 137 -0.12 -2.83 -4.05
C VAL A 137 1.38 -2.66 -3.81
N VAL A 138 2.06 -3.79 -3.61
CA VAL A 138 3.50 -3.81 -3.40
C VAL A 138 4.12 -4.83 -4.35
N ARG A 139 5.13 -4.41 -5.10
CA ARG A 139 5.92 -5.29 -5.95
C ARG A 139 7.36 -5.34 -5.47
N ILE A 140 7.90 -6.54 -5.37
CA ILE A 140 9.22 -6.81 -4.81
C ILE A 140 10.01 -7.63 -5.83
N ASP A 141 11.26 -7.26 -6.03
CA ASP A 141 12.27 -8.00 -6.80
C ASP A 141 12.49 -9.38 -6.16
N CYS A 142 11.93 -10.40 -6.77
CA CYS A 142 11.93 -11.75 -6.26
C CYS A 142 13.07 -12.61 -6.81
N ASP A 143 13.56 -12.29 -7.98
CA ASP A 143 14.70 -12.96 -8.62
C ASP A 143 16.05 -12.32 -8.29
N TYR A 144 16.03 -11.24 -7.50
CA TYR A 144 17.23 -10.50 -7.04
C TYR A 144 18.07 -9.93 -8.19
N ASN A 145 17.41 -9.55 -9.29
CA ASN A 145 18.07 -8.90 -10.42
C ASN A 145 18.23 -7.38 -10.25
N ASN A 146 17.79 -6.82 -9.11
CA ASN A 146 17.74 -5.39 -8.77
C ASN A 146 16.87 -4.56 -9.71
N GLN A 147 15.85 -5.15 -10.29
CA GLN A 147 14.88 -4.49 -11.13
C GLN A 147 13.46 -4.95 -10.79
N VAL A 148 12.50 -4.05 -10.94
CA VAL A 148 11.08 -4.39 -10.85
C VAL A 148 10.33 -3.81 -12.05
N ALA A 149 9.36 -4.56 -12.56
CA ALA A 149 8.53 -4.13 -13.68
C ALA A 149 7.64 -2.94 -13.27
N ASN A 150 7.70 -1.85 -14.03
CA ASN A 150 6.92 -0.64 -13.80
C ASN A 150 5.50 -0.79 -14.37
N PRO A 151 4.44 -0.75 -13.54
CA PRO A 151 3.07 -0.83 -14.03
C PRO A 151 2.62 0.42 -14.81
N TYR A 152 3.30 1.56 -14.65
CA TYR A 152 3.00 2.85 -15.30
C TYR A 152 4.10 3.26 -16.28
N ASN A 153 4.49 2.34 -17.16
CA ASN A 153 5.61 2.51 -18.06
C ASN A 153 5.38 3.53 -19.20
N ALA A 154 4.16 4.03 -19.37
CA ALA A 154 3.87 5.04 -20.37
C ALA A 154 4.48 6.41 -20.02
N ASN A 155 4.49 6.81 -18.72
CA ASN A 155 4.91 8.15 -18.29
C ASN A 155 5.36 8.28 -16.81
N ALA A 156 5.62 7.15 -16.13
CA ALA A 156 6.15 7.16 -14.77
C ALA A 156 7.51 6.44 -14.66
N GLY A 157 8.38 6.64 -15.64
CA GLY A 157 9.72 6.05 -15.69
C GLY A 157 9.87 4.94 -16.71
N ALA A 158 11.03 4.27 -16.69
CA ALA A 158 11.33 3.15 -17.59
C ALA A 158 10.42 1.94 -17.32
N SER A 159 10.33 1.02 -18.28
CA SER A 159 9.56 -0.23 -18.14
C SER A 159 10.09 -1.14 -17.05
N GLN A 160 11.38 -1.07 -16.75
CA GLN A 160 12.05 -1.69 -15.60
C GLN A 160 12.66 -0.58 -14.74
N LEU A 161 12.40 -0.62 -13.45
CA LEU A 161 12.96 0.31 -12.47
C LEU A 161 14.11 -0.38 -11.72
N SER A 162 15.29 0.23 -11.71
CA SER A 162 16.48 -0.32 -11.01
C SER A 162 16.39 -0.11 -9.50
N ILE A 163 15.34 -0.67 -8.89
CA ILE A 163 15.04 -0.66 -7.44
C ILE A 163 14.42 -2.00 -7.05
N GLY A 164 14.64 -2.43 -5.82
CA GLY A 164 14.20 -3.76 -5.35
C GLY A 164 12.75 -3.82 -4.87
N VAL A 165 12.08 -2.67 -4.65
CA VAL A 165 10.69 -2.62 -4.20
C VAL A 165 10.00 -1.36 -4.65
N ILE A 166 8.76 -1.49 -5.11
CA ILE A 166 7.85 -0.40 -5.41
C ILE A 166 6.49 -0.65 -4.73
N ALA A 167 5.79 0.43 -4.42
CA ALA A 167 4.45 0.35 -3.87
C ALA A 167 3.56 1.44 -4.48
N TRP A 168 2.27 1.15 -4.65
CA TRP A 168 1.32 2.13 -5.14
C TRP A 168 -0.09 1.93 -4.58
N SER A 169 -0.88 3.00 -4.62
CA SER A 169 -2.32 3.01 -4.35
C SER A 169 -3.06 3.20 -5.67
N LEU A 170 -4.19 2.53 -5.82
CA LEU A 170 -5.07 2.66 -6.98
C LEU A 170 -5.96 3.92 -6.92
N GLY A 171 -5.74 4.78 -5.90
CA GLY A 171 -6.45 6.03 -5.78
C GLY A 171 -7.96 5.86 -5.55
N LYS A 172 -8.69 6.92 -5.86
CA LYS A 172 -10.15 6.97 -5.68
C LYS A 172 -10.90 6.10 -6.68
N SER A 173 -10.34 5.93 -7.89
CA SER A 173 -10.95 5.09 -8.94
C SER A 173 -10.85 3.60 -8.62
N GLY A 174 -9.87 3.19 -7.83
CA GLY A 174 -9.59 1.78 -7.51
C GLY A 174 -9.13 0.97 -8.71
N THR A 175 -8.71 1.62 -9.81
CA THR A 175 -8.32 0.96 -11.06
C THR A 175 -6.88 1.28 -11.43
N GLN A 176 -6.19 0.30 -11.99
CA GLN A 176 -4.84 0.47 -12.51
C GLN A 176 -4.89 0.62 -14.03
N GLY A 177 -4.28 1.70 -14.54
CA GLY A 177 -3.97 1.89 -15.95
C GLY A 177 -2.46 1.79 -16.19
N THR A 178 -2.03 1.93 -17.44
CA THR A 178 -0.61 2.05 -17.80
C THR A 178 -0.14 3.51 -17.85
N ASP A 179 -1.06 4.45 -17.90
CA ASP A 179 -0.82 5.90 -17.94
C ASP A 179 -1.02 6.49 -16.54
N PHE A 180 0.08 6.88 -15.91
CA PHE A 180 0.04 7.48 -14.57
C PHE A 180 -0.55 8.89 -14.59
N SER A 181 -0.25 9.72 -15.61
CA SER A 181 -0.71 11.11 -15.67
C SER A 181 -2.22 11.23 -15.88
N ALA A 182 -2.85 10.23 -16.50
CA ALA A 182 -4.29 10.16 -16.67
C ALA A 182 -5.01 9.49 -15.47
N SER A 183 -4.27 9.05 -14.45
CA SER A 183 -4.80 8.33 -13.29
C SER A 183 -4.86 9.21 -12.03
N ASP A 184 -5.63 8.78 -11.05
CA ASP A 184 -5.64 9.36 -9.71
C ASP A 184 -4.76 8.57 -8.73
N ASN A 185 -3.98 7.65 -9.23
CA ASN A 185 -3.13 6.74 -8.47
C ASN A 185 -1.97 7.49 -7.79
N VAL A 186 -1.42 6.87 -6.76
CA VAL A 186 -0.25 7.39 -6.01
C VAL A 186 0.83 6.33 -6.06
N ILE A 187 2.07 6.72 -6.39
CA ILE A 187 3.21 5.81 -6.57
C ILE A 187 4.37 6.18 -5.65
N SER A 188 5.19 5.21 -5.26
CA SER A 188 6.31 5.43 -4.33
C SER A 188 7.57 6.00 -4.98
N TRP A 189 7.77 5.80 -6.29
CA TRP A 189 9.05 6.07 -6.98
C TRP A 189 9.13 7.40 -7.75
N GLN A 190 8.15 8.29 -7.53
CA GLN A 190 8.16 9.68 -8.02
C GLN A 190 7.78 10.65 -6.93
#